data_2df14a1fd0fa6861101d4f49e92b25cb
#
_entry.id   2df14a1fd0fa6861101d4f49e92b25cb
#
_cell.length_a   1.000
_cell.length_b   1.000
_cell.length_c   1.000
_cell.angle_alpha   90.00
_cell.angle_beta   90.00
_cell.angle_gamma   90.00
#
_symmetry.space_group_name_H-M   'P 1'
#
loop_
_entity.id
_entity.type
_entity.pdbx_description
1 polymer ?
#
loop_
_entity_poly.entity_id
_entity_poly.type
_entity_poly.pdbx_seq_one_letter_code
_entity_poly.pdbx_strand_id
1 'polypeptide(L)'
;AQLKADWTRLADDEDTGPKIQIFYMGYNNLEEFPASASLQKMVKLGLLDCVHNKVRHLEAFGTNVKLTDLKLDYNQIEEIPEDFCAFTDQVEGLGFSHNKLKYIPNIFNAKSVYVMGSVDFSYNKIGSEGRNISCSMDDYKGINASTVTLSYNEIQKFPTELFATGSPISTIILSNNLMTSIPENSLKPKDGNYKNTYLLTTIDLRFNKLTSLSDDFRATTLPYLSNMDVSYNCFSSFPTQPLNSSQLKAFGIRHQRDAEGNRILRQWPTGITTCPSLIQLQIGSNDIRKVDEKLTPQLYILDIADNPNISIDV
;
A
#
# COMPACT_ATOMS: atom_id res chain seq x y z
N ALA A 1 22.47 -6.53 25.88
CA ALA A 1 22.37 -7.79 26.63
C ALA A 1 21.49 -7.66 27.86
N GLN A 2 21.60 -6.58 28.62
CA GLN A 2 20.86 -6.38 29.88
C GLN A 2 19.35 -6.12 29.63
N LEU A 3 19.02 -5.31 28.65
CA LEU A 3 17.63 -4.98 28.29
C LEU A 3 16.83 -6.20 27.78
N LYS A 4 17.45 -7.12 27.03
CA LYS A 4 16.81 -8.36 26.59
C LYS A 4 16.37 -9.22 27.77
N ALA A 5 17.24 -9.40 28.76
CA ALA A 5 16.95 -10.20 29.94
C ALA A 5 15.80 -9.60 30.77
N ASP A 6 15.77 -8.28 30.90
CA ASP A 6 14.78 -7.58 31.71
C ASP A 6 13.38 -7.64 31.09
N TRP A 7 13.28 -7.49 29.78
CA TRP A 7 12.00 -7.51 29.09
C TRP A 7 11.41 -8.93 28.94
N THR A 8 12.25 -9.96 28.72
CA THR A 8 11.81 -11.35 28.77
C THR A 8 11.34 -11.72 30.16
N ARG A 9 12.03 -11.26 31.21
CA ARG A 9 11.60 -11.45 32.62
C ARG A 9 10.23 -10.83 32.88
N LEU A 10 9.97 -9.64 32.36
CA LEU A 10 8.68 -8.98 32.49
C LEU A 10 7.54 -9.80 31.87
N ALA A 11 7.76 -10.32 30.67
CA ALA A 11 6.80 -11.17 29.97
C ALA A 11 6.59 -12.53 30.70
N ASP A 12 7.65 -13.08 31.29
CA ASP A 12 7.64 -14.36 32.00
C ASP A 12 7.14 -14.27 33.45
N ASP A 13 7.07 -13.08 34.02
CA ASP A 13 6.56 -12.88 35.38
C ASP A 13 5.06 -13.19 35.46
N GLU A 14 4.69 -14.18 36.30
CA GLU A 14 3.32 -14.68 36.38
C GLU A 14 2.30 -13.65 36.89
N ASP A 15 2.76 -12.67 37.65
CA ASP A 15 1.92 -11.62 38.22
C ASP A 15 1.79 -10.41 37.30
N THR A 16 2.78 -10.12 36.44
CA THR A 16 2.90 -8.91 35.63
C THR A 16 2.59 -9.17 34.17
N GLY A 17 3.25 -10.16 33.57
CA GLY A 17 3.12 -10.45 32.15
C GLY A 17 1.68 -10.61 31.64
N PRO A 18 0.86 -11.47 32.31
CA PRO A 18 -0.53 -11.68 31.92
C PRO A 18 -1.47 -10.48 32.11
N LYS A 19 -1.05 -9.44 32.84
CA LYS A 19 -1.87 -8.27 33.15
C LYS A 19 -1.61 -7.09 32.22
N ILE A 20 -0.45 -7.05 31.54
CA ILE A 20 -0.08 -5.94 30.66
C ILE A 20 -1.02 -5.92 29.45
N GLN A 21 -1.64 -4.77 29.22
CA GLN A 21 -2.55 -4.52 28.08
C GLN A 21 -1.92 -3.63 27.03
N ILE A 22 -1.09 -2.67 27.45
CA ILE A 22 -0.41 -1.71 26.57
C ILE A 22 1.06 -1.71 26.99
N PHE A 23 1.95 -1.89 26.01
CA PHE A 23 3.36 -1.92 26.28
C PHE A 23 4.13 -1.01 25.30
N TYR A 24 4.68 0.07 25.82
CA TYR A 24 5.52 1.00 25.09
C TYR A 24 7.00 0.69 25.34
N MET A 25 7.71 0.30 24.30
CA MET A 25 9.14 -0.03 24.32
C MET A 25 9.93 0.73 23.26
N GLY A 26 9.30 1.70 22.64
CA GLY A 26 9.93 2.51 21.59
C GLY A 26 11.13 3.31 22.09
N TYR A 27 11.97 3.73 21.12
CA TYR A 27 13.13 4.58 21.38
C TYR A 27 14.17 4.02 22.36
N ASN A 28 14.45 2.70 22.24
CA ASN A 28 15.47 2.00 23.00
C ASN A 28 16.55 1.41 22.07
N ASN A 29 17.39 0.54 22.60
CA ASN A 29 18.44 -0.16 21.85
C ASN A 29 18.20 -1.68 21.83
N LEU A 30 16.93 -2.12 21.78
CA LEU A 30 16.56 -3.52 21.74
C LEU A 30 17.03 -4.14 20.43
N GLU A 31 17.85 -5.17 20.48
CA GLU A 31 18.36 -5.91 19.30
C GLU A 31 17.56 -7.17 19.05
N GLU A 32 16.90 -7.69 20.08
CA GLU A 32 16.17 -8.94 20.01
C GLU A 32 14.74 -8.77 20.49
N PHE A 33 13.86 -9.54 19.88
CA PHE A 33 12.47 -9.69 20.27
C PHE A 33 12.33 -10.85 21.26
N PRO A 34 11.38 -10.86 22.21
CA PRO A 34 11.21 -11.98 23.12
C PRO A 34 10.87 -13.27 22.39
N ALA A 35 11.26 -14.40 22.97
CA ALA A 35 10.88 -15.70 22.44
C ALA A 35 9.36 -15.89 22.45
N SER A 36 8.85 -16.66 21.49
CA SER A 36 7.43 -16.98 21.33
C SER A 36 6.80 -17.50 22.62
N ALA A 37 7.53 -18.35 23.36
CA ALA A 37 7.05 -18.89 24.64
C ALA A 37 6.77 -17.80 25.69
N SER A 38 7.56 -16.72 25.71
CA SER A 38 7.35 -15.58 26.62
C SER A 38 6.21 -14.70 26.15
N LEU A 39 6.13 -14.42 24.85
CA LEU A 39 5.06 -13.59 24.26
C LEU A 39 3.67 -14.21 24.49
N GLN A 40 3.54 -15.52 24.39
CA GLN A 40 2.27 -16.23 24.60
C GLN A 40 1.70 -16.10 26.03
N LYS A 41 2.52 -15.72 26.99
CA LYS A 41 2.08 -15.47 28.37
C LYS A 41 1.39 -14.11 28.54
N MET A 42 1.63 -13.17 27.63
CA MET A 42 1.06 -11.81 27.66
C MET A 42 -0.37 -11.79 27.10
N VAL A 43 -1.26 -12.58 27.65
CA VAL A 43 -2.59 -12.89 27.11
C VAL A 43 -3.56 -11.71 27.02
N LYS A 44 -3.28 -10.60 27.71
CA LYS A 44 -4.08 -9.36 27.67
C LYS A 44 -3.46 -8.25 26.84
N LEU A 45 -2.29 -8.51 26.24
CA LEU A 45 -1.59 -7.50 25.44
C LEU A 45 -2.42 -7.13 24.20
N GLY A 46 -2.88 -5.89 24.15
CA GLY A 46 -3.65 -5.33 23.02
C GLY A 46 -2.80 -4.42 22.13
N LEU A 47 -1.90 -3.63 22.72
CA LEU A 47 -1.00 -2.75 21.99
C LEU A 47 0.45 -3.00 22.38
N LEU A 48 1.31 -3.24 21.39
CA LEU A 48 2.75 -3.29 21.55
C LEU A 48 3.40 -2.25 20.61
N ASP A 49 4.14 -1.32 21.21
CA ASP A 49 4.92 -0.31 20.49
C ASP A 49 6.41 -0.53 20.73
N CYS A 50 7.11 -1.01 19.70
CA CYS A 50 8.55 -1.25 19.68
C CYS A 50 9.27 -0.37 18.64
N VAL A 51 8.73 0.77 18.26
CA VAL A 51 9.32 1.66 17.27
C VAL A 51 10.72 2.14 17.68
N HIS A 52 11.55 2.48 16.69
CA HIS A 52 12.89 3.01 16.92
C HIS A 52 13.77 2.16 17.86
N ASN A 53 13.93 0.90 17.51
CA ASN A 53 14.85 -0.04 18.12
C ASN A 53 15.83 -0.63 17.08
N LYS A 54 16.50 -1.71 17.39
CA LYS A 54 17.46 -2.40 16.52
C LYS A 54 17.07 -3.87 16.30
N VAL A 55 15.78 -4.18 16.45
CA VAL A 55 15.26 -5.55 16.30
C VAL A 55 15.51 -6.05 14.87
N ARG A 56 16.07 -7.26 14.76
CA ARG A 56 16.39 -7.91 13.48
C ARG A 56 15.51 -9.13 13.21
N HIS A 57 15.22 -9.88 14.24
CA HIS A 57 14.46 -11.13 14.16
C HIS A 57 13.22 -11.04 15.03
N LEU A 58 12.13 -11.62 14.55
CA LEU A 58 10.86 -11.67 15.23
C LEU A 58 10.51 -13.12 15.58
N GLU A 59 9.77 -13.26 16.66
CA GLU A 59 9.18 -14.52 17.11
C GLU A 59 7.66 -14.41 17.04
N ALA A 60 6.97 -15.52 16.79
CA ALA A 60 5.51 -15.54 16.71
C ALA A 60 4.86 -15.30 18.09
N PHE A 61 3.78 -14.53 18.10
CA PHE A 61 2.99 -14.32 19.33
C PHE A 61 2.13 -15.53 19.72
N GLY A 62 1.81 -16.40 18.76
CA GLY A 62 0.87 -17.49 18.96
C GLY A 62 -0.60 -17.02 19.00
N THR A 63 -1.52 -17.94 19.25
CA THR A 63 -2.96 -17.69 19.17
C THR A 63 -3.58 -17.14 20.48
N ASN A 64 -2.85 -17.16 21.59
CA ASN A 64 -3.36 -16.73 22.89
C ASN A 64 -3.32 -15.22 23.10
N VAL A 65 -2.45 -14.52 22.37
CA VAL A 65 -2.31 -13.06 22.43
C VAL A 65 -3.28 -12.41 21.46
N LYS A 66 -3.98 -11.38 21.92
CA LYS A 66 -5.03 -10.69 21.16
C LYS A 66 -4.64 -9.25 20.89
N LEU A 67 -3.54 -9.07 20.14
CA LEU A 67 -3.10 -7.73 19.72
C LEU A 67 -4.13 -7.09 18.82
N THR A 68 -4.42 -5.82 19.07
CA THR A 68 -5.14 -4.92 18.15
C THR A 68 -4.18 -4.05 17.36
N ASP A 69 -3.05 -3.67 17.98
CA ASP A 69 -2.06 -2.80 17.34
C ASP A 69 -0.64 -3.28 17.63
N LEU A 70 0.16 -3.36 16.58
CA LEU A 70 1.58 -3.70 16.65
C LEU A 70 2.40 -2.70 15.84
N LYS A 71 3.33 -2.01 16.49
CA LYS A 71 4.23 -1.04 15.87
C LYS A 71 5.67 -1.49 15.98
N LEU A 72 6.26 -1.83 14.84
CA LEU A 72 7.64 -2.28 14.69
C LEU A 72 8.43 -1.38 13.72
N ASP A 73 7.90 -0.18 13.46
CA ASP A 73 8.52 0.79 12.55
C ASP A 73 9.90 1.20 13.06
N TYR A 74 10.79 1.57 12.14
CA TYR A 74 12.15 2.02 12.47
C TYR A 74 12.95 0.97 13.26
N ASN A 75 13.05 -0.24 12.71
CA ASN A 75 13.87 -1.31 13.19
C ASN A 75 14.83 -1.83 12.08
N GLN A 76 15.36 -3.01 12.21
CA GLN A 76 16.27 -3.64 11.25
C GLN A 76 15.75 -5.01 10.79
N ILE A 77 14.44 -5.19 10.78
CA ILE A 77 13.79 -6.46 10.46
C ILE A 77 13.99 -6.78 9.00
N GLU A 78 14.55 -7.96 8.71
CA GLU A 78 14.80 -8.46 7.36
C GLU A 78 13.75 -9.48 6.91
N GLU A 79 13.23 -10.26 7.87
CA GLU A 79 12.24 -11.31 7.64
C GLU A 79 11.21 -11.34 8.77
N ILE A 80 10.00 -11.79 8.45
CA ILE A 80 8.92 -12.00 9.40
C ILE A 80 8.47 -13.46 9.29
N PRO A 81 8.43 -14.24 10.40
CA PRO A 81 7.98 -15.63 10.37
C PRO A 81 6.56 -15.76 9.83
N GLU A 82 6.26 -16.82 9.07
CA GLU A 82 4.93 -17.03 8.49
C GLU A 82 3.79 -17.19 9.50
N ASP A 83 4.10 -17.63 10.70
CA ASP A 83 3.16 -17.80 11.81
C ASP A 83 3.11 -16.59 12.74
N PHE A 84 3.85 -15.52 12.44
CA PHE A 84 3.94 -14.31 13.26
C PHE A 84 2.57 -13.73 13.60
N CYS A 85 1.67 -13.65 12.62
CA CYS A 85 0.34 -13.11 12.77
C CYS A 85 -0.74 -14.17 12.98
N ALA A 86 -0.47 -15.24 13.72
CA ALA A 86 -1.48 -16.24 14.09
C ALA A 86 -2.67 -15.66 14.90
N PHE A 87 -2.49 -14.43 15.44
CA PHE A 87 -3.48 -13.66 16.20
C PHE A 87 -4.32 -12.70 15.34
N THR A 88 -4.21 -12.74 14.02
CA THR A 88 -4.74 -11.69 13.10
C THR A 88 -6.26 -11.47 13.12
N ASP A 89 -7.02 -12.31 13.79
CA ASP A 89 -8.48 -12.15 13.86
C ASP A 89 -8.96 -10.87 14.56
N GLN A 90 -8.06 -10.10 15.18
CA GLN A 90 -8.41 -8.91 15.95
C GLN A 90 -7.48 -7.70 15.69
N VAL A 91 -6.50 -7.84 14.79
CA VAL A 91 -5.53 -6.77 14.52
C VAL A 91 -6.17 -5.66 13.69
N GLU A 92 -6.05 -4.41 14.14
CA GLU A 92 -6.49 -3.22 13.43
C GLU A 92 -5.34 -2.55 12.67
N GLY A 93 -4.13 -2.58 13.24
CA GLY A 93 -2.96 -1.94 12.64
C GLY A 93 -1.67 -2.73 12.80
N LEU A 94 -0.90 -2.84 11.72
CA LEU A 94 0.45 -3.39 11.70
C LEU A 94 1.42 -2.39 11.07
N GLY A 95 2.41 -1.92 11.84
CA GLY A 95 3.47 -1.02 11.39
C GLY A 95 4.78 -1.76 11.23
N PHE A 96 5.32 -1.80 10.01
CA PHE A 96 6.62 -2.36 9.65
C PHE A 96 7.44 -1.39 8.80
N SER A 97 7.09 -0.11 8.79
CA SER A 97 7.81 0.87 7.99
C SER A 97 9.26 1.06 8.46
N HIS A 98 10.13 1.54 7.56
CA HIS A 98 11.54 1.80 7.89
C HIS A 98 12.26 0.58 8.48
N ASN A 99 12.16 -0.55 7.78
CA ASN A 99 12.85 -1.79 8.07
C ASN A 99 13.70 -2.24 6.86
N LYS A 100 14.06 -3.51 6.78
CA LYS A 100 14.90 -4.08 5.72
C LYS A 100 14.21 -5.23 4.98
N LEU A 101 12.89 -5.28 5.01
CA LEU A 101 12.12 -6.33 4.35
C LEU A 101 12.35 -6.31 2.85
N LYS A 102 12.66 -7.45 2.26
CA LYS A 102 12.84 -7.63 0.82
C LYS A 102 11.58 -8.10 0.10
N TYR A 103 10.62 -8.62 0.86
CA TYR A 103 9.38 -9.21 0.38
C TYR A 103 8.20 -8.76 1.22
N ILE A 104 7.01 -8.76 0.63
CA ILE A 104 5.75 -8.72 1.36
C ILE A 104 5.62 -10.07 2.09
N PRO A 105 5.49 -10.07 3.42
CA PRO A 105 5.52 -11.32 4.18
C PRO A 105 4.23 -12.14 3.98
N ASN A 106 4.36 -13.46 4.05
CA ASN A 106 3.23 -14.40 3.94
C ASN A 106 2.66 -14.75 5.32
N ILE A 107 2.24 -13.71 6.06
CA ILE A 107 1.89 -13.80 7.49
C ILE A 107 0.38 -13.73 7.76
N PHE A 108 -0.43 -13.46 6.74
CA PHE A 108 -1.86 -13.24 6.93
C PHE A 108 -2.65 -14.52 6.79
N ASN A 109 -3.74 -14.64 7.54
CA ASN A 109 -4.67 -15.75 7.42
C ASN A 109 -5.79 -15.38 6.44
N ALA A 110 -5.71 -15.88 5.21
CA ALA A 110 -6.72 -15.63 4.17
C ALA A 110 -8.14 -16.13 4.53
N LYS A 111 -8.26 -16.98 5.56
CA LYS A 111 -9.56 -17.50 6.05
C LYS A 111 -10.14 -16.67 7.19
N SER A 112 -9.40 -15.68 7.69
CA SER A 112 -9.93 -14.79 8.72
C SER A 112 -11.15 -14.04 8.20
N VAL A 113 -12.22 -14.02 8.98
CA VAL A 113 -13.44 -13.24 8.69
C VAL A 113 -13.24 -11.76 9.04
N TYR A 114 -12.23 -11.44 9.83
CA TYR A 114 -11.91 -10.07 10.22
C TYR A 114 -10.97 -9.42 9.21
N VAL A 115 -11.29 -8.19 8.80
CA VAL A 115 -10.46 -7.37 7.93
C VAL A 115 -9.73 -6.35 8.79
N MET A 116 -8.38 -6.41 8.79
CA MET A 116 -7.55 -5.41 9.46
C MET A 116 -7.79 -4.02 8.89
N GLY A 117 -7.62 -2.99 9.71
CA GLY A 117 -7.66 -1.60 9.27
C GLY A 117 -6.53 -1.29 8.30
N SER A 118 -5.28 -1.39 8.75
CA SER A 118 -4.13 -1.01 7.95
C SER A 118 -2.88 -1.85 8.21
N VAL A 119 -2.05 -1.98 7.17
CA VAL A 119 -0.68 -2.48 7.26
C VAL A 119 0.26 -1.56 6.51
N ASP A 120 1.37 -1.18 7.15
CA ASP A 120 2.38 -0.29 6.59
C ASP A 120 3.72 -1.01 6.43
N PHE A 121 4.12 -1.21 5.16
CA PHE A 121 5.41 -1.74 4.74
C PHE A 121 6.28 -0.69 4.03
N SER A 122 5.97 0.59 4.17
CA SER A 122 6.73 1.65 3.51
C SER A 122 8.19 1.71 3.98
N TYR A 123 9.05 2.30 3.15
CA TYR A 123 10.47 2.45 3.47
C TYR A 123 11.17 1.12 3.83
N ASN A 124 11.00 0.14 2.96
CA ASN A 124 11.68 -1.15 3.01
C ASN A 124 12.46 -1.39 1.70
N LYS A 125 12.81 -2.63 1.40
CA LYS A 125 13.50 -3.06 0.17
C LYS A 125 12.66 -4.05 -0.64
N ILE A 126 11.33 -3.99 -0.50
CA ILE A 126 10.42 -4.93 -1.16
C ILE A 126 10.56 -4.79 -2.68
N GLY A 127 10.74 -5.92 -3.35
CA GLY A 127 10.97 -5.97 -4.79
C GLY A 127 12.45 -5.91 -5.21
N SER A 128 13.39 -5.69 -4.30
CA SER A 128 14.84 -5.58 -4.59
C SER A 128 15.42 -6.82 -5.28
N GLU A 129 14.83 -7.98 -5.08
CA GLU A 129 15.24 -9.25 -5.72
C GLU A 129 14.37 -9.61 -6.94
N GLY A 130 13.65 -8.66 -7.51
CA GLY A 130 12.85 -8.82 -8.73
C GLY A 130 11.51 -9.54 -8.54
N ARG A 131 11.10 -9.80 -7.29
CA ARG A 131 9.80 -10.36 -6.89
C ARG A 131 9.27 -9.68 -5.63
N ASN A 132 7.95 -9.67 -5.47
CA ASN A 132 7.30 -8.95 -4.37
C ASN A 132 7.06 -9.83 -3.13
N ILE A 133 6.93 -11.15 -3.31
CA ILE A 133 6.65 -12.13 -2.24
C ILE A 133 7.75 -13.18 -2.16
N SER A 134 7.94 -13.79 -1.00
CA SER A 134 8.99 -14.77 -0.75
C SER A 134 8.66 -16.19 -1.21
N CYS A 135 7.38 -16.51 -1.32
CA CYS A 135 6.87 -17.84 -1.71
C CYS A 135 6.33 -17.85 -3.14
N SER A 136 5.81 -18.98 -3.58
CA SER A 136 5.06 -19.08 -4.83
C SER A 136 3.71 -18.36 -4.70
N MET A 137 3.11 -17.99 -5.86
CA MET A 137 1.75 -17.42 -5.89
C MET A 137 0.71 -18.39 -5.30
N ASP A 138 0.92 -19.69 -5.44
CA ASP A 138 0.01 -20.72 -4.96
C ASP A 138 0.02 -20.87 -3.43
N ASP A 139 1.17 -20.58 -2.82
CA ASP A 139 1.37 -20.68 -1.37
C ASP A 139 1.06 -19.36 -0.65
N TYR A 140 0.91 -18.26 -1.40
CA TYR A 140 0.69 -16.95 -0.82
C TYR A 140 -0.72 -16.81 -0.27
N LYS A 141 -0.83 -16.41 0.99
CA LYS A 141 -2.10 -16.30 1.73
C LYS A 141 -2.89 -15.01 1.45
N GLY A 142 -2.26 -14.02 0.79
CA GLY A 142 -2.84 -12.70 0.57
C GLY A 142 -2.69 -11.77 1.78
N ILE A 143 -3.30 -10.60 1.67
CA ILE A 143 -3.37 -9.60 2.76
C ILE A 143 -4.84 -9.33 3.08
N ASN A 144 -5.23 -9.55 4.32
CA ASN A 144 -6.58 -9.28 4.79
C ASN A 144 -6.65 -7.91 5.50
N ALA A 145 -6.37 -6.84 4.76
CA ALA A 145 -6.38 -5.46 5.25
C ALA A 145 -7.10 -4.51 4.29
N SER A 146 -7.75 -3.49 4.83
CA SER A 146 -8.43 -2.47 4.01
C SER A 146 -7.44 -1.46 3.41
N THR A 147 -6.37 -1.12 4.12
CA THR A 147 -5.33 -0.20 3.65
C THR A 147 -3.97 -0.89 3.67
N VAL A 148 -3.27 -0.86 2.53
CA VAL A 148 -1.92 -1.39 2.38
C VAL A 148 -1.01 -0.29 1.87
N THR A 149 0.04 0.02 2.63
CA THR A 149 1.06 1.01 2.26
C THR A 149 2.37 0.32 1.92
N LEU A 150 2.82 0.52 0.68
CA LEU A 150 4.04 -0.04 0.10
C LEU A 150 4.94 1.03 -0.51
N SER A 151 4.75 2.30 -0.13
CA SER A 151 5.54 3.41 -0.67
C SER A 151 7.01 3.32 -0.25
N TYR A 152 7.88 3.94 -1.06
CA TYR A 152 9.32 3.94 -0.79
C TYR A 152 9.91 2.54 -0.64
N ASN A 153 9.67 1.71 -1.66
CA ASN A 153 10.25 0.39 -1.83
C ASN A 153 10.98 0.28 -3.18
N GLU A 154 11.36 -0.92 -3.58
CA GLU A 154 12.06 -1.19 -4.84
C GLU A 154 11.18 -2.04 -5.79
N ILE A 155 9.86 -1.91 -5.69
CA ILE A 155 8.89 -2.69 -6.46
C ILE A 155 9.00 -2.33 -7.94
N GLN A 156 9.39 -3.29 -8.76
CA GLN A 156 9.55 -3.15 -10.22
C GLN A 156 8.33 -3.65 -10.99
N LYS A 157 7.62 -4.64 -10.42
CA LYS A 157 6.41 -5.24 -11.01
C LYS A 157 5.23 -4.93 -10.13
N PHE A 158 4.09 -4.61 -10.74
CA PHE A 158 2.85 -4.41 -9.98
C PHE A 158 2.55 -5.65 -9.11
N PRO A 159 2.22 -5.46 -7.82
CA PRO A 159 2.04 -6.58 -6.88
C PRO A 159 0.68 -7.29 -7.09
N THR A 160 0.55 -8.00 -8.22
CA THR A 160 -0.67 -8.76 -8.59
C THR A 160 -1.04 -9.79 -7.53
N GLU A 161 -0.06 -10.28 -6.79
CA GLU A 161 -0.22 -11.24 -5.71
C GLU A 161 -1.23 -10.78 -4.65
N LEU A 162 -1.27 -9.47 -4.38
CA LEU A 162 -2.19 -8.89 -3.41
C LEU A 162 -3.66 -9.02 -3.81
N PHE A 163 -3.93 -9.15 -5.10
CA PHE A 163 -5.28 -9.20 -5.67
C PHE A 163 -5.67 -10.61 -6.11
N ALA A 164 -4.69 -11.46 -6.42
CA ALA A 164 -4.91 -12.80 -6.96
C ALA A 164 -5.65 -13.75 -6.00
N THR A 165 -5.50 -13.56 -4.69
CA THR A 165 -6.13 -14.38 -3.65
C THR A 165 -7.47 -13.83 -3.16
N GLY A 166 -7.94 -12.75 -3.77
CA GLY A 166 -9.13 -12.05 -3.32
C GLY A 166 -8.85 -11.19 -2.08
N SER A 167 -8.54 -9.93 -2.28
CA SER A 167 -8.16 -9.01 -1.19
C SER A 167 -9.25 -7.99 -0.89
N PRO A 168 -9.54 -7.68 0.39
CA PRO A 168 -10.46 -6.63 0.78
C PRO A 168 -9.83 -5.23 0.69
N ILE A 169 -8.72 -5.06 -0.01
CA ILE A 169 -8.01 -3.77 -0.10
C ILE A 169 -8.91 -2.72 -0.74
N SER A 170 -9.22 -1.68 0.01
CA SER A 170 -9.91 -0.49 -0.48
C SER A 170 -8.94 0.66 -0.83
N THR A 171 -7.78 0.70 -0.18
CA THR A 171 -6.73 1.68 -0.42
C THR A 171 -5.38 1.01 -0.54
N ILE A 172 -4.69 1.29 -1.66
CA ILE A 172 -3.31 0.83 -1.86
C ILE A 172 -2.41 2.01 -2.21
N ILE A 173 -1.30 2.15 -1.50
CA ILE A 173 -0.29 3.18 -1.69
C ILE A 173 0.99 2.54 -2.21
N LEU A 174 1.32 2.80 -3.46
CA LEU A 174 2.47 2.27 -4.19
C LEU A 174 3.42 3.36 -4.68
N SER A 175 3.31 4.55 -4.14
CA SER A 175 4.15 5.68 -4.54
C SER A 175 5.62 5.46 -4.22
N ASN A 176 6.50 6.13 -4.99
CA ASN A 176 7.95 6.01 -4.79
C ASN A 176 8.46 4.56 -4.89
N ASN A 177 8.18 3.94 -6.02
CA ASN A 177 8.65 2.63 -6.42
C ASN A 177 9.30 2.68 -7.82
N LEU A 178 9.55 1.55 -8.46
CA LEU A 178 10.30 1.45 -9.70
C LEU A 178 9.48 0.84 -10.86
N MET A 179 8.16 0.83 -10.75
CA MET A 179 7.28 0.22 -11.75
C MET A 179 7.32 0.99 -13.09
N THR A 180 7.52 0.25 -14.18
CA THR A 180 7.51 0.80 -15.54
C THR A 180 6.21 0.51 -16.29
N SER A 181 5.48 -0.50 -15.90
CA SER A 181 4.20 -0.91 -16.49
C SER A 181 3.34 -1.64 -15.47
N ILE A 182 2.06 -1.71 -15.77
CA ILE A 182 1.08 -2.56 -15.05
C ILE A 182 0.50 -3.50 -16.11
N PRO A 183 0.84 -4.81 -16.08
CA PRO A 183 0.37 -5.77 -17.07
C PRO A 183 -1.16 -5.93 -17.05
N GLU A 184 -1.73 -6.35 -18.18
CA GLU A 184 -3.13 -6.74 -18.26
C GLU A 184 -3.43 -7.90 -17.29
N ASN A 185 -4.62 -7.90 -16.74
CA ASN A 185 -5.09 -8.86 -15.72
C ASN A 185 -4.33 -8.82 -14.38
N SER A 186 -3.62 -7.73 -14.09
CA SER A 186 -2.92 -7.54 -12.80
C SER A 186 -3.87 -7.45 -11.61
N LEU A 187 -5.09 -7.00 -11.82
CA LEU A 187 -6.14 -6.89 -10.80
C LEU A 187 -7.13 -8.07 -10.85
N LYS A 188 -6.91 -9.01 -11.76
CA LYS A 188 -7.78 -10.18 -11.90
C LYS A 188 -7.45 -11.24 -10.86
N PRO A 189 -8.39 -11.63 -9.99
CA PRO A 189 -8.21 -12.75 -9.08
C PRO A 189 -7.95 -14.06 -9.83
N LYS A 190 -7.13 -14.93 -9.26
CA LYS A 190 -6.74 -16.22 -9.84
C LYS A 190 -7.95 -17.14 -10.13
N ASP A 191 -8.94 -17.10 -9.28
CA ASP A 191 -10.19 -17.86 -9.41
C ASP A 191 -11.23 -17.22 -10.34
N GLY A 192 -10.92 -16.08 -10.94
CA GLY A 192 -11.83 -15.29 -11.77
C GLY A 192 -12.93 -14.56 -11.00
N ASN A 193 -12.90 -14.61 -9.66
CA ASN A 193 -13.89 -13.94 -8.81
C ASN A 193 -13.44 -12.52 -8.44
N TYR A 194 -13.97 -11.52 -9.13
CA TYR A 194 -13.63 -10.10 -8.94
C TYR A 194 -14.23 -9.45 -7.68
N LYS A 195 -14.95 -10.19 -6.83
CA LYS A 195 -15.64 -9.58 -5.68
C LYS A 195 -14.75 -8.69 -4.81
N ASN A 196 -13.51 -9.10 -4.59
CA ASN A 196 -12.62 -8.38 -3.68
C ASN A 196 -11.85 -7.25 -4.36
N THR A 197 -11.60 -7.35 -5.67
CA THR A 197 -10.98 -6.27 -6.45
C THR A 197 -11.93 -5.08 -6.59
N TYR A 198 -13.22 -5.32 -6.60
CA TYR A 198 -14.23 -4.26 -6.68
C TYR A 198 -14.28 -3.33 -5.46
N LEU A 199 -13.63 -3.67 -4.36
CA LEU A 199 -13.57 -2.80 -3.17
C LEU A 199 -12.54 -1.67 -3.29
N LEU A 200 -11.66 -1.70 -4.29
CA LEU A 200 -10.61 -0.69 -4.44
C LEU A 200 -11.22 0.68 -4.78
N THR A 201 -11.05 1.63 -3.87
CA THR A 201 -11.53 3.01 -4.00
C THR A 201 -10.41 4.01 -4.23
N THR A 202 -9.21 3.72 -3.74
CA THR A 202 -8.07 4.63 -3.79
C THR A 202 -6.79 3.90 -4.18
N ILE A 203 -6.10 4.44 -5.18
CA ILE A 203 -4.79 3.95 -5.60
C ILE A 203 -3.83 5.12 -5.82
N ASP A 204 -2.68 5.07 -5.14
CA ASP A 204 -1.58 6.02 -5.31
C ASP A 204 -0.40 5.35 -6.02
N LEU A 205 -0.14 5.78 -7.24
CA LEU A 205 0.94 5.30 -8.11
C LEU A 205 1.99 6.38 -8.40
N ARG A 206 2.00 7.46 -7.62
CA ARG A 206 2.93 8.59 -7.84
C ARG A 206 4.38 8.13 -7.74
N PHE A 207 5.27 8.90 -8.40
CA PHE A 207 6.71 8.67 -8.33
C PHE A 207 7.11 7.22 -8.69
N ASN A 208 6.64 6.77 -9.85
CA ASN A 208 7.07 5.55 -10.51
C ASN A 208 7.64 5.88 -11.90
N LYS A 209 7.70 4.93 -12.81
CA LYS A 209 8.16 5.10 -14.19
C LYS A 209 7.11 4.60 -15.19
N LEU A 210 5.83 4.73 -14.83
CA LEU A 210 4.72 4.23 -15.64
C LEU A 210 4.56 5.08 -16.91
N THR A 211 4.30 4.41 -18.03
CA THR A 211 4.04 5.05 -19.32
C THR A 211 2.59 4.88 -19.78
N SER A 212 1.87 3.93 -19.21
CA SER A 212 0.47 3.62 -19.52
C SER A 212 -0.23 2.91 -18.37
N LEU A 213 -1.55 2.83 -18.42
CA LEU A 213 -2.37 1.97 -17.58
C LEU A 213 -2.98 0.84 -18.41
N SER A 214 -3.11 -0.35 -17.82
CA SER A 214 -3.84 -1.47 -18.43
C SER A 214 -5.36 -1.25 -18.40
N ASP A 215 -6.09 -2.05 -19.16
CA ASP A 215 -7.55 -2.02 -19.20
C ASP A 215 -8.20 -2.44 -17.86
N ASP A 216 -7.44 -3.03 -16.94
CA ASP A 216 -7.89 -3.33 -15.58
C ASP A 216 -8.38 -2.09 -14.80
N PHE A 217 -7.94 -0.88 -15.21
CA PHE A 217 -8.36 0.36 -14.56
C PHE A 217 -9.70 0.93 -15.05
N ARG A 218 -10.45 0.17 -15.85
CA ARG A 218 -11.80 0.55 -16.26
C ARG A 218 -12.84 0.36 -15.16
N ALA A 219 -13.93 1.09 -15.25
CA ALA A 219 -15.08 0.99 -14.33
C ALA A 219 -15.67 -0.42 -14.24
N THR A 220 -15.52 -1.24 -15.28
CA THR A 220 -15.98 -2.64 -15.28
C THR A 220 -15.21 -3.52 -14.32
N THR A 221 -13.94 -3.23 -14.10
CA THR A 221 -13.08 -3.95 -13.15
C THR A 221 -13.04 -3.25 -11.79
N LEU A 222 -13.01 -1.92 -11.78
CA LEU A 222 -12.90 -1.09 -10.58
C LEU A 222 -14.10 -0.13 -10.44
N PRO A 223 -15.31 -0.65 -10.18
CA PRO A 223 -16.54 0.16 -10.19
C PRO A 223 -16.59 1.20 -9.07
N TYR A 224 -15.79 1.05 -8.01
CA TYR A 224 -15.76 1.97 -6.87
C TYR A 224 -14.52 2.86 -6.84
N LEU A 225 -13.66 2.82 -7.88
CA LEU A 225 -12.46 3.65 -7.93
C LEU A 225 -12.86 5.13 -7.94
N SER A 226 -12.50 5.81 -6.86
CA SER A 226 -12.87 7.20 -6.57
C SER A 226 -11.66 8.14 -6.65
N ASN A 227 -10.50 7.69 -6.24
CA ASN A 227 -9.29 8.48 -6.19
C ASN A 227 -8.12 7.74 -6.83
N MET A 228 -7.48 8.38 -7.80
CA MET A 228 -6.30 7.85 -8.46
C MET A 228 -5.28 8.95 -8.70
N ASP A 229 -4.02 8.70 -8.38
CA ASP A 229 -2.93 9.61 -8.66
C ASP A 229 -1.75 8.88 -9.33
N VAL A 230 -1.43 9.30 -10.55
CA VAL A 230 -0.29 8.84 -11.36
C VAL A 230 0.71 9.96 -11.63
N SER A 231 0.72 11.00 -10.80
CA SER A 231 1.66 12.12 -10.93
C SER A 231 3.11 11.64 -10.78
N TYR A 232 4.04 12.38 -11.38
CA TYR A 232 5.47 12.06 -11.35
C TYR A 232 5.79 10.67 -11.92
N ASN A 233 5.28 10.44 -13.14
CA ASN A 233 5.53 9.26 -13.96
C ASN A 233 6.01 9.67 -15.35
N CYS A 234 5.85 8.79 -16.33
CA CYS A 234 6.35 8.96 -17.69
C CYS A 234 5.23 8.87 -18.76
N PHE A 235 4.03 9.34 -18.45
CA PHE A 235 2.91 9.33 -19.41
C PHE A 235 3.10 10.39 -20.50
N SER A 236 3.16 9.95 -21.75
CA SER A 236 3.15 10.83 -22.92
C SER A 236 1.74 11.12 -23.44
N SER A 237 0.77 10.32 -23.04
CA SER A 237 -0.65 10.49 -23.33
C SER A 237 -1.48 10.30 -22.06
N PHE A 238 -2.65 10.91 -22.02
CA PHE A 238 -3.56 10.79 -20.88
C PHE A 238 -4.21 9.40 -20.86
N PRO A 239 -4.17 8.64 -19.76
CA PRO A 239 -4.85 7.35 -19.66
C PRO A 239 -6.36 7.56 -19.55
N THR A 240 -7.12 7.04 -20.50
CA THR A 240 -8.58 7.22 -20.56
C THR A 240 -9.36 6.16 -19.80
N GLN A 241 -8.72 5.05 -19.43
CA GLN A 241 -9.36 3.90 -18.78
C GLN A 241 -10.17 4.29 -17.52
N PRO A 242 -9.64 5.06 -16.56
CA PRO A 242 -10.40 5.42 -15.36
C PRO A 242 -11.50 6.45 -15.62
N LEU A 243 -11.46 7.21 -16.71
CA LEU A 243 -12.45 8.26 -17.00
C LEU A 243 -13.86 7.73 -17.29
N ASN A 244 -13.99 6.45 -17.63
CA ASN A 244 -15.30 5.83 -17.83
C ASN A 244 -16.05 5.51 -16.51
N SER A 245 -15.44 5.84 -15.36
CA SER A 245 -16.05 5.58 -14.05
C SER A 245 -17.01 6.68 -13.65
N SER A 246 -18.23 6.29 -13.27
CA SER A 246 -19.19 7.20 -12.62
C SER A 246 -18.84 7.52 -11.16
N GLN A 247 -17.81 6.90 -10.61
CA GLN A 247 -17.39 7.05 -9.21
C GLN A 247 -16.09 7.84 -9.07
N LEU A 248 -15.34 8.07 -10.16
CA LEU A 248 -14.06 8.77 -10.09
C LEU A 248 -14.27 10.24 -9.73
N LYS A 249 -13.77 10.64 -8.57
CA LYS A 249 -13.88 11.99 -8.01
C LYS A 249 -12.60 12.80 -8.15
N ALA A 250 -11.45 12.16 -8.00
CA ALA A 250 -10.15 12.82 -8.06
C ALA A 250 -9.18 12.06 -8.95
N PHE A 251 -8.54 12.77 -9.87
CA PHE A 251 -7.49 12.22 -10.73
C PHE A 251 -6.29 13.17 -10.79
N GLY A 252 -5.09 12.64 -10.47
CA GLY A 252 -3.82 13.35 -10.54
C GLY A 252 -2.90 12.77 -11.60
N ILE A 253 -2.36 13.65 -12.48
CA ILE A 253 -1.36 13.30 -13.51
C ILE A 253 -0.37 14.44 -13.70
N ARG A 254 0.08 15.05 -12.64
CA ARG A 254 1.07 16.12 -12.67
C ARG A 254 2.45 15.60 -13.08
N HIS A 255 3.29 16.50 -13.60
CA HIS A 255 4.74 16.29 -13.74
C HIS A 255 5.12 15.00 -14.47
N GLN A 256 4.67 14.85 -15.73
CA GLN A 256 5.07 13.74 -16.58
C GLN A 256 6.37 14.08 -17.33
N ARG A 257 7.39 13.23 -17.19
CA ARG A 257 8.73 13.45 -17.73
C ARG A 257 9.28 12.20 -18.42
N ASP A 258 10.12 12.40 -19.45
CA ASP A 258 10.98 11.35 -19.98
C ASP A 258 12.26 11.17 -19.11
N ALA A 259 13.16 10.29 -19.53
CA ALA A 259 14.40 10.01 -18.81
C ALA A 259 15.36 11.21 -18.78
N GLU A 260 15.25 12.11 -19.74
CA GLU A 260 16.03 13.34 -19.87
C GLU A 260 15.41 14.53 -19.11
N GLY A 261 14.24 14.33 -18.48
CA GLY A 261 13.53 15.34 -17.71
C GLY A 261 12.63 16.26 -18.55
N ASN A 262 12.41 15.98 -19.84
CA ASN A 262 11.55 16.78 -20.70
C ASN A 262 10.06 16.55 -20.38
N ARG A 263 9.25 17.58 -20.54
CA ARG A 263 7.79 17.50 -20.43
C ARG A 263 7.21 16.77 -21.64
N ILE A 264 6.52 15.65 -21.41
CA ILE A 264 6.05 14.76 -22.49
C ILE A 264 4.53 14.71 -22.64
N LEU A 265 3.76 15.04 -21.59
CA LEU A 265 2.29 15.07 -21.66
C LEU A 265 1.84 16.42 -22.24
N ARG A 266 1.32 16.38 -23.48
CA ARG A 266 1.00 17.58 -24.27
C ARG A 266 -0.48 17.75 -24.59
N GLN A 267 -1.23 16.67 -24.58
CA GLN A 267 -2.63 16.66 -24.98
C GLN A 267 -3.56 16.75 -23.78
N TRP A 268 -4.60 17.54 -23.92
CA TRP A 268 -5.72 17.55 -23.00
C TRP A 268 -6.44 16.19 -23.02
N PRO A 269 -6.90 15.69 -21.85
CA PRO A 269 -7.62 14.43 -21.82
C PRO A 269 -8.93 14.48 -22.59
N THR A 270 -9.02 13.72 -23.67
CA THR A 270 -10.29 13.52 -24.37
C THR A 270 -11.21 12.65 -23.53
N GLY A 271 -12.50 12.97 -23.52
CA GLY A 271 -13.51 12.21 -22.77
C GLY A 271 -13.63 12.58 -21.30
N ILE A 272 -13.00 13.68 -20.86
CA ILE A 272 -13.19 14.17 -19.49
C ILE A 272 -14.66 14.51 -19.20
N THR A 273 -15.41 14.90 -20.23
CA THR A 273 -16.85 15.16 -20.14
C THR A 273 -17.67 13.90 -19.86
N THR A 274 -17.11 12.72 -20.10
CA THR A 274 -17.76 11.43 -19.82
C THR A 274 -17.56 10.95 -18.38
N CYS A 275 -16.82 11.71 -17.56
CA CYS A 275 -16.57 11.42 -16.15
C CYS A 275 -17.44 12.32 -15.27
N PRO A 276 -18.73 12.00 -15.06
CA PRO A 276 -19.71 12.92 -14.48
C PRO A 276 -19.47 13.23 -13.01
N SER A 277 -18.71 12.41 -12.31
CA SER A 277 -18.44 12.57 -10.88
C SER A 277 -17.09 13.24 -10.58
N LEU A 278 -16.32 13.61 -11.61
CA LEU A 278 -14.99 14.18 -11.41
C LEU A 278 -15.09 15.60 -10.82
N ILE A 279 -14.62 15.76 -9.61
CA ILE A 279 -14.58 17.03 -8.87
C ILE A 279 -13.17 17.64 -8.83
N GLN A 280 -12.13 16.83 -8.99
CA GLN A 280 -10.74 17.28 -8.92
C GLN A 280 -9.92 16.69 -10.06
N LEU A 281 -9.29 17.56 -10.86
CA LEU A 281 -8.32 17.21 -11.87
C LEU A 281 -7.02 17.97 -11.65
N GLN A 282 -5.92 17.25 -11.48
CA GLN A 282 -4.59 17.82 -11.32
C GLN A 282 -3.69 17.40 -12.49
N ILE A 283 -3.46 18.31 -13.41
CA ILE A 283 -2.67 18.10 -14.64
C ILE A 283 -1.53 19.13 -14.76
N GLY A 284 -1.20 19.79 -13.67
CA GLY A 284 -0.14 20.80 -13.60
C GLY A 284 1.25 20.26 -13.90
N SER A 285 2.18 21.15 -14.18
CA SER A 285 3.59 20.84 -14.44
C SER A 285 3.83 19.88 -15.62
N ASN A 286 3.04 20.06 -16.69
CA ASN A 286 3.16 19.31 -17.95
C ASN A 286 3.44 20.27 -19.13
N ASP A 287 3.20 19.87 -20.37
CA ASP A 287 3.25 20.69 -21.58
C ASP A 287 1.91 20.68 -22.31
N ILE A 288 0.81 20.76 -21.56
CA ILE A 288 -0.54 20.82 -22.14
C ILE A 288 -0.62 22.11 -22.97
N ARG A 289 -1.05 22.00 -24.22
CA ARG A 289 -1.01 23.12 -25.19
C ARG A 289 -2.37 23.73 -25.44
N LYS A 290 -3.43 22.95 -25.39
CA LYS A 290 -4.77 23.41 -25.66
C LYS A 290 -5.80 22.70 -24.80
N VAL A 291 -6.74 23.48 -24.26
CA VAL A 291 -7.94 22.97 -23.58
C VAL A 291 -9.11 23.25 -24.51
N ASP A 292 -9.64 22.23 -25.19
CA ASP A 292 -10.65 22.34 -26.27
C ASP A 292 -11.95 21.58 -25.99
N GLU A 293 -12.12 21.05 -24.76
CA GLU A 293 -13.35 20.39 -24.34
C GLU A 293 -14.04 21.18 -23.21
N LYS A 294 -15.35 21.09 -23.16
CA LYS A 294 -16.10 21.57 -22.01
C LYS A 294 -15.76 20.73 -20.78
N LEU A 295 -15.49 21.40 -19.69
CA LEU A 295 -15.27 20.76 -18.39
C LEU A 295 -16.58 20.19 -17.85
N THR A 296 -16.48 19.15 -17.01
CA THR A 296 -17.67 18.61 -16.35
C THR A 296 -18.28 19.66 -15.39
N PRO A 297 -19.60 19.74 -15.27
CA PRO A 297 -20.24 20.71 -14.37
C PRO A 297 -19.87 20.54 -12.90
N GLN A 298 -19.40 19.34 -12.51
CA GLN A 298 -19.03 19.01 -11.14
C GLN A 298 -17.57 19.32 -10.83
N LEU A 299 -16.74 19.68 -11.82
CA LEU A 299 -15.33 19.96 -11.58
C LEU A 299 -15.17 21.19 -10.70
N TYR A 300 -14.66 20.99 -9.50
CA TYR A 300 -14.50 22.02 -8.48
C TYR A 300 -13.03 22.46 -8.32
N ILE A 301 -12.09 21.54 -8.51
CA ILE A 301 -10.66 21.80 -8.44
C ILE A 301 -10.02 21.44 -9.78
N LEU A 302 -9.43 22.44 -10.44
CA LEU A 302 -8.67 22.27 -11.66
C LEU A 302 -7.27 22.86 -11.46
N ASP A 303 -6.25 22.00 -11.42
CA ASP A 303 -4.85 22.41 -11.41
C ASP A 303 -4.24 22.20 -12.80
N ILE A 304 -4.02 23.29 -13.52
CA ILE A 304 -3.31 23.38 -14.79
C ILE A 304 -2.04 24.23 -14.68
N ALA A 305 -1.61 24.55 -13.47
CA ALA A 305 -0.43 25.37 -13.23
C ALA A 305 0.82 24.78 -13.90
N ASP A 306 1.77 25.63 -14.23
CA ASP A 306 3.04 25.24 -14.85
C ASP A 306 2.91 24.39 -16.13
N ASN A 307 2.00 24.82 -17.04
CA ASN A 307 1.92 24.39 -18.43
C ASN A 307 2.23 25.60 -19.32
N PRO A 308 3.51 25.85 -19.64
CA PRO A 308 3.95 27.14 -20.20
C PRO A 308 3.38 27.47 -21.59
N ASN A 309 2.93 26.47 -22.32
CA ASN A 309 2.42 26.62 -23.70
C ASN A 309 0.89 26.48 -23.77
N ILE A 310 0.19 26.52 -22.64
CA ILE A 310 -1.27 26.30 -22.61
C ILE A 310 -2.03 27.48 -23.26
N SER A 311 -2.99 27.16 -24.11
CA SER A 311 -4.05 28.06 -24.52
C SER A 311 -5.41 27.52 -24.08
N ILE A 312 -6.29 28.43 -23.67
CA ILE A 312 -7.63 28.10 -23.21
C ILE A 312 -8.60 28.81 -24.16
N ASP A 313 -9.25 28.06 -25.02
CA ASP A 313 -10.35 28.53 -25.84
C ASP A 313 -11.65 28.29 -25.05
N VAL A 314 -12.26 29.37 -24.58
CA VAL A 314 -13.52 29.33 -23.81
C VAL A 314 -14.71 29.48 -24.75
#